data_3d761e9b92e2ab26c17542f5b4884f0b
#
_entry.id   3d761e9b92e2ab26c17542f5b4884f0b
#
_cell.length_a   1.000
_cell.length_b   1.000
_cell.length_c   1.000
_cell.angle_alpha   90.00
_cell.angle_beta   90.00
_cell.angle_gamma   90.00
#
_symmetry.space_group_name_H-M   'P 1'
#
loop_
_entity.id
_entity.type
_entity.pdbx_description
1 polymer ?
#
loop_
_entity_poly.entity_id
_entity_poly.type
_entity_poly.pdbx_seq_one_letter_code
_entity_poly.pdbx_strand_id
1 'polypeptide(L)'
;MQSLKFNIIVIINYEYNSHKISLGVNLIEKILNKSLKGENLQKEELLKLFNVTSPEEIQLIMNTAATIRDQESKKIKLTSTVHLTNVCQVTPKCKYCGFAARTSSEGYYHPFYKKEDEILKAALSVEDSGIPRISCSGAHGYHGQQAVTAAKVVKENTSLELLVNVGSDLNTKSLNELSHYETDTVCCNLETVNESIFNELKPGEKLKDRINICEMVSELDLELSSGLLIGLGESYEDRVNHLFFLKQFSSLGEIPIMGFNPYQDTPMANHPPCSLEEQMKTIAITRIMYQDIRITVPTPTIGPENVKYSLIAGADNLATVIPDHYPSDVKGVGSPAYGNLKEVVKVVESMGLKTEYRTASK
;
A
#
# COMPACT_ATOMS: atom_id res chain seq x y z
N MET A 1 -0.40 4.28 32.21
CA MET A 1 -1.78 3.91 31.84
C MET A 1 -2.64 5.16 31.90
N GLN A 2 -2.74 5.90 30.83
CA GLN A 2 -3.80 6.88 30.61
C GLN A 2 -4.20 6.75 29.14
N SER A 3 -5.36 6.15 28.92
CA SER A 3 -5.97 5.99 27.61
C SER A 3 -6.50 7.36 27.17
N LEU A 4 -5.86 7.96 26.19
CA LEU A 4 -6.47 9.05 25.43
C LEU A 4 -7.63 8.48 24.62
N LYS A 5 -8.83 8.63 25.14
CA LYS A 5 -10.06 8.43 24.38
C LYS A 5 -10.17 9.58 23.37
N PHE A 6 -9.82 9.31 22.13
CA PHE A 6 -10.21 10.17 21.02
C PHE A 6 -11.72 10.07 20.84
N ASN A 7 -12.47 10.99 21.40
CA ASN A 7 -13.87 11.20 21.00
C ASN A 7 -13.89 11.94 19.68
N ILE A 8 -13.84 11.20 18.58
CA ILE A 8 -14.11 11.76 17.27
C ILE A 8 -15.64 11.85 17.13
N ILE A 9 -16.19 13.02 17.43
CA ILE A 9 -17.55 13.37 17.06
C ILE A 9 -17.53 13.60 15.55
N VAL A 10 -18.07 12.64 14.78
CA VAL A 10 -18.37 12.84 13.37
C VAL A 10 -19.58 13.77 13.30
N ILE A 11 -19.35 15.06 13.14
CA ILE A 11 -20.42 16.01 12.77
C ILE A 11 -20.37 16.14 11.25
N ILE A 12 -21.26 15.38 10.59
CA ILE A 12 -21.68 15.67 9.21
C ILE A 12 -22.70 16.79 9.33
N ASN A 13 -22.25 18.04 9.23
CA ASN A 13 -23.09 19.16 8.83
C ASN A 13 -22.16 20.31 8.41
N TYR A 14 -21.95 20.45 7.12
CA TYR A 14 -21.35 21.64 6.54
C TYR A 14 -22.46 22.62 6.19
N GLU A 15 -22.86 23.47 7.14
CA GLU A 15 -23.34 24.79 6.81
C GLU A 15 -22.15 25.77 6.92
N TYR A 16 -21.71 26.21 5.79
CA TYR A 16 -20.65 27.22 5.68
C TYR A 16 -21.18 28.56 6.20
N ASN A 17 -20.95 28.85 7.46
CA ASN A 17 -21.21 30.17 8.00
C ASN A 17 -20.10 31.16 7.58
N SER A 18 -20.45 31.95 6.56
CA SER A 18 -19.66 33.06 6.02
C SER A 18 -19.65 34.26 6.97
N HIS A 19 -18.97 34.17 8.11
CA HIS A 19 -18.66 35.38 8.91
C HIS A 19 -17.46 35.13 9.82
N LYS A 20 -16.25 35.27 9.26
CA LYS A 20 -15.05 35.83 9.91
C LYS A 20 -14.01 36.12 8.85
N ILE A 21 -14.20 37.23 8.20
CA ILE A 21 -13.18 37.87 7.35
C ILE A 21 -12.27 38.69 8.27
N SER A 22 -10.97 38.52 8.02
CA SER A 22 -9.83 39.31 8.49
C SER A 22 -9.06 38.71 9.67
N LEU A 23 -8.12 37.86 9.25
CA LEU A 23 -6.72 37.80 9.74
C LEU A 23 -6.02 36.68 8.97
N GLY A 24 -5.00 36.97 8.24
CA GLY A 24 -4.16 36.18 7.33
C GLY A 24 -4.51 34.71 7.18
N VAL A 25 -4.89 34.30 5.95
CA VAL A 25 -5.06 32.88 5.60
C VAL A 25 -3.84 32.12 6.10
N ASN A 26 -4.06 31.14 6.99
CA ASN A 26 -3.00 30.32 7.56
C ASN A 26 -2.14 29.70 6.44
N LEU A 27 -0.84 29.59 6.66
CA LEU A 27 0.10 29.04 5.68
C LEU A 27 -0.34 27.62 5.22
N ILE A 28 -0.83 26.79 6.13
CA ILE A 28 -1.34 25.46 5.84
C ILE A 28 -2.54 25.54 4.88
N GLU A 29 -3.51 26.39 5.15
CA GLU A 29 -4.66 26.61 4.26
C GLU A 29 -4.24 27.07 2.86
N LYS A 30 -3.20 27.91 2.74
CA LYS A 30 -2.67 28.32 1.43
C LYS A 30 -2.10 27.13 0.65
N ILE A 31 -1.33 26.25 1.32
CA ILE A 31 -0.76 25.06 0.70
C ILE A 31 -1.88 24.11 0.25
N LEU A 32 -2.88 23.88 1.10
CA LEU A 32 -4.00 22.99 0.77
C LEU A 32 -4.88 23.55 -0.35
N ASN A 33 -5.15 24.86 -0.36
CA ASN A 33 -5.88 25.51 -1.44
C ASN A 33 -5.13 25.46 -2.78
N LYS A 34 -3.79 25.52 -2.76
CA LYS A 34 -2.94 25.31 -3.94
C LYS A 34 -3.14 23.91 -4.51
N SER A 35 -3.11 22.87 -3.63
CA SER A 35 -3.37 21.48 -4.05
C SER A 35 -4.78 21.30 -4.62
N LEU A 36 -5.84 21.84 -3.97
CA LEU A 36 -7.22 21.76 -4.47
C LEU A 36 -7.42 22.37 -5.87
N LYS A 37 -6.53 23.27 -6.28
CA LYS A 37 -6.50 23.86 -7.63
C LYS A 37 -5.68 23.06 -8.64
N GLY A 38 -5.13 21.89 -8.23
CA GLY A 38 -4.25 21.10 -9.08
C GLY A 38 -2.84 21.67 -9.26
N GLU A 39 -2.44 22.64 -8.43
CA GLU A 39 -1.11 23.24 -8.51
C GLU A 39 -0.07 22.35 -7.84
N ASN A 40 1.13 22.24 -8.43
CA ASN A 40 2.22 21.45 -7.88
C ASN A 40 2.75 22.04 -6.56
N LEU A 41 2.88 21.20 -5.55
CA LEU A 41 3.51 21.56 -4.29
C LEU A 41 5.02 21.36 -4.34
N GLN A 42 5.75 22.21 -3.60
CA GLN A 42 7.20 22.10 -3.42
C GLN A 42 7.55 21.25 -2.20
N LYS A 43 8.80 20.77 -2.10
CA LYS A 43 9.27 19.94 -0.98
C LYS A 43 9.05 20.63 0.38
N GLU A 44 9.34 21.93 0.44
CA GLU A 44 9.18 22.72 1.66
C GLU A 44 7.72 22.85 2.11
N GLU A 45 6.79 22.87 1.14
CA GLU A 45 5.35 22.90 1.42
C GLU A 45 4.88 21.56 2.01
N LEU A 46 5.30 20.42 1.42
CA LEU A 46 4.99 19.09 1.97
C LEU A 46 5.62 18.90 3.35
N LEU A 47 6.87 19.32 3.54
CA LEU A 47 7.53 19.23 4.85
C LEU A 47 6.79 20.03 5.92
N LYS A 48 6.20 21.17 5.57
CA LYS A 48 5.33 21.93 6.48
C LYS A 48 4.08 21.14 6.87
N LEU A 49 3.43 20.47 5.91
CA LEU A 49 2.28 19.61 6.20
C LEU A 49 2.65 18.45 7.14
N PHE A 50 3.79 17.82 6.93
CA PHE A 50 4.28 16.75 7.82
C PHE A 50 4.57 17.25 9.24
N ASN A 51 5.05 18.47 9.40
CA ASN A 51 5.37 19.04 10.71
C ASN A 51 4.17 19.64 11.45
N VAL A 52 2.98 19.58 10.89
CA VAL A 52 1.76 20.01 11.58
C VAL A 52 1.49 19.11 12.79
N THR A 53 1.21 19.73 13.94
CA THR A 53 0.87 19.06 15.19
C THR A 53 -0.48 19.49 15.76
N SER A 54 -1.06 20.59 15.25
CA SER A 54 -2.40 21.04 15.65
C SER A 54 -3.46 20.04 15.17
N PRO A 55 -4.35 19.53 16.05
CA PRO A 55 -5.44 18.64 15.65
C PRO A 55 -6.34 19.24 14.58
N GLU A 56 -6.59 20.54 14.63
CA GLU A 56 -7.43 21.27 13.69
C GLU A 56 -6.79 21.29 12.28
N GLU A 57 -5.49 21.56 12.22
CA GLU A 57 -4.76 21.55 10.94
C GLU A 57 -4.58 20.13 10.40
N ILE A 58 -4.36 19.12 11.25
CA ILE A 58 -4.35 17.71 10.86
C ILE A 58 -5.70 17.32 10.26
N GLN A 59 -6.81 17.70 10.90
CA GLN A 59 -8.15 17.44 10.37
C GLN A 59 -8.37 18.14 9.03
N LEU A 60 -7.85 19.35 8.85
CA LEU A 60 -7.94 20.08 7.57
C LEU A 60 -7.17 19.36 6.45
N ILE A 61 -5.98 18.83 6.75
CA ILE A 61 -5.17 18.01 5.83
C ILE A 61 -5.97 16.76 5.41
N MET A 62 -6.56 16.04 6.38
CA MET A 62 -7.36 14.83 6.11
C MET A 62 -8.58 15.14 5.23
N ASN A 63 -9.33 16.20 5.58
CA ASN A 63 -10.51 16.61 4.82
C ASN A 63 -10.15 17.00 3.38
N THR A 64 -9.03 17.69 3.19
CA THR A 64 -8.54 18.06 1.86
C THR A 64 -8.18 16.82 1.04
N ALA A 65 -7.48 15.87 1.63
CA ALA A 65 -7.11 14.61 0.97
C ALA A 65 -8.36 13.79 0.58
N ALA A 66 -9.33 13.65 1.48
CA ALA A 66 -10.60 12.99 1.18
C ALA A 66 -11.39 13.71 0.07
N THR A 67 -11.39 15.05 0.07
CA THR A 67 -12.02 15.86 -0.98
C THR A 67 -11.39 15.61 -2.35
N ILE A 68 -10.06 15.59 -2.43
CA ILE A 68 -9.32 15.30 -3.67
C ILE A 68 -9.70 13.91 -4.19
N ARG A 69 -9.65 12.87 -3.36
CA ARG A 69 -10.08 11.54 -3.76
C ARG A 69 -11.51 11.53 -4.30
N ASP A 70 -12.44 12.19 -3.60
CA ASP A 70 -13.87 12.17 -3.93
C ASP A 70 -14.21 12.98 -5.21
N GLN A 71 -13.31 13.87 -5.65
CA GLN A 71 -13.42 14.56 -6.94
C GLN A 71 -13.22 13.62 -8.11
N GLU A 72 -12.27 12.67 -7.98
CA GLU A 72 -11.99 11.66 -9.00
C GLU A 72 -13.05 10.56 -9.00
N SER A 73 -13.21 9.90 -7.87
CA SER A 73 -14.17 8.81 -7.72
C SER A 73 -14.48 8.56 -6.25
N LYS A 74 -15.77 8.35 -5.95
CA LYS A 74 -16.20 7.82 -4.65
C LYS A 74 -16.13 6.30 -4.57
N LYS A 75 -15.42 5.65 -5.51
CA LYS A 75 -15.23 4.22 -5.55
C LYS A 75 -13.91 3.85 -4.89
N ILE A 76 -13.96 2.86 -4.03
CA ILE A 76 -12.81 2.26 -3.38
C ILE A 76 -12.52 0.94 -4.06
N LYS A 77 -11.33 0.83 -4.65
CA LYS A 77 -10.85 -0.41 -5.25
C LYS A 77 -10.48 -1.41 -4.16
N LEU A 78 -10.79 -2.67 -4.38
CA LEU A 78 -10.39 -3.75 -3.50
C LEU A 78 -9.38 -4.65 -4.22
N THR A 79 -8.33 -5.02 -3.52
CA THR A 79 -7.31 -5.95 -4.02
C THR A 79 -7.18 -7.10 -3.03
N SER A 80 -7.39 -8.33 -3.47
CA SER A 80 -7.06 -9.51 -2.67
C SER A 80 -5.59 -9.87 -2.83
N THR A 81 -5.03 -10.65 -1.92
CA THR A 81 -3.61 -11.06 -1.99
C THR A 81 -3.46 -12.54 -1.82
N VAL A 82 -2.70 -13.16 -2.71
CA VAL A 82 -2.20 -14.52 -2.56
C VAL A 82 -0.68 -14.49 -2.38
N HIS A 83 -0.20 -15.11 -1.31
CA HIS A 83 1.23 -15.29 -1.10
C HIS A 83 1.70 -16.57 -1.79
N LEU A 84 2.65 -16.45 -2.73
CA LEU A 84 3.18 -17.55 -3.53
C LEU A 84 4.13 -18.43 -2.72
N THR A 85 4.99 -17.79 -1.90
CA THR A 85 5.89 -18.44 -0.94
C THR A 85 6.34 -17.45 0.12
N ASN A 86 6.66 -17.95 1.31
CA ASN A 86 7.35 -17.20 2.37
C ASN A 86 8.83 -17.60 2.52
N VAL A 87 9.35 -18.49 1.66
CA VAL A 87 10.73 -18.98 1.74
C VAL A 87 11.65 -18.03 0.97
N CYS A 88 12.15 -16.99 1.64
CA CYS A 88 13.09 -16.05 1.06
C CYS A 88 14.52 -16.63 1.01
N GLN A 89 15.20 -16.49 -0.14
CA GLN A 89 16.58 -16.96 -0.35
C GLN A 89 17.63 -15.84 -0.23
N VAL A 90 17.20 -14.58 -0.07
CA VAL A 90 18.12 -13.45 0.09
C VAL A 90 18.98 -13.60 1.35
N THR A 91 20.25 -13.33 1.22
CA THR A 91 21.23 -13.42 2.32
C THR A 91 22.22 -12.24 2.24
N PRO A 92 22.44 -11.48 3.33
CA PRO A 92 21.76 -11.56 4.64
C PRO A 92 20.27 -11.21 4.56
N LYS A 93 19.48 -11.70 5.53
CA LYS A 93 18.02 -11.46 5.59
C LYS A 93 17.68 -10.01 5.91
N CYS A 94 16.52 -9.54 5.41
CA CYS A 94 15.96 -8.26 5.82
C CYS A 94 15.63 -8.27 7.31
N LYS A 95 15.92 -7.17 8.03
CA LYS A 95 15.77 -7.14 9.49
C LYS A 95 14.33 -7.08 10.00
N TYR A 96 13.36 -6.77 9.14
CA TYR A 96 11.97 -6.49 9.53
C TYR A 96 10.91 -7.34 8.80
N CYS A 97 11.28 -8.03 7.74
CA CYS A 97 10.33 -8.72 6.87
C CYS A 97 9.89 -10.06 7.45
N GLY A 98 8.58 -10.33 7.50
CA GLY A 98 8.06 -11.61 7.95
C GLY A 98 8.53 -12.81 7.12
N PHE A 99 8.81 -12.62 5.82
CA PHE A 99 9.42 -13.66 4.97
C PHE A 99 10.90 -13.92 5.27
N ALA A 100 11.56 -13.01 5.97
CA ALA A 100 12.92 -13.18 6.43
C ALA A 100 13.01 -13.83 7.81
N ALA A 101 11.89 -13.96 8.51
CA ALA A 101 11.81 -14.65 9.79
C ALA A 101 12.18 -16.12 9.65
N ARG A 102 12.60 -16.71 10.75
CA ARG A 102 12.96 -18.12 10.77
C ARG A 102 11.73 -19.00 10.54
N THR A 103 11.71 -19.76 9.46
CA THR A 103 10.66 -20.72 9.17
C THR A 103 11.04 -22.10 9.72
N SER A 104 10.10 -22.76 10.40
CA SER A 104 10.26 -24.15 10.82
C SER A 104 8.89 -24.83 10.93
N SER A 105 8.85 -26.16 10.87
CA SER A 105 7.61 -26.93 11.04
C SER A 105 7.01 -26.81 12.44
N GLU A 106 7.82 -26.48 13.44
CA GLU A 106 7.42 -26.33 14.84
C GLU A 106 7.29 -24.85 15.27
N GLY A 107 7.76 -23.90 14.40
CA GLY A 107 7.73 -22.47 14.68
C GLY A 107 6.44 -21.79 14.28
N TYR A 108 6.36 -20.50 14.59
CA TYR A 108 5.23 -19.65 14.21
C TYR A 108 5.09 -19.53 12.68
N TYR A 109 6.20 -19.56 11.94
CA TYR A 109 6.24 -19.46 10.50
C TYR A 109 6.52 -20.83 9.87
N HIS A 110 5.53 -21.36 9.14
CA HIS A 110 5.69 -22.61 8.39
C HIS A 110 6.08 -22.29 6.93
N PRO A 111 7.12 -22.95 6.38
CA PRO A 111 7.50 -22.76 4.99
C PRO A 111 6.40 -23.28 4.05
N PHE A 112 6.08 -22.53 3.03
CA PHE A 112 5.17 -22.96 1.97
C PHE A 112 5.64 -22.45 0.60
N TYR A 113 5.20 -23.16 -0.42
CA TYR A 113 5.37 -22.83 -1.82
C TYR A 113 4.10 -23.26 -2.56
N LYS A 114 3.32 -22.30 -3.08
CA LYS A 114 2.07 -22.61 -3.77
C LYS A 114 2.33 -23.14 -5.18
N LYS A 115 1.63 -24.22 -5.53
CA LYS A 115 1.59 -24.78 -6.86
C LYS A 115 0.55 -24.08 -7.73
N GLU A 116 0.58 -24.34 -9.02
CA GLU A 116 -0.34 -23.73 -10.00
C GLU A 116 -1.81 -23.96 -9.66
N ASP A 117 -2.17 -25.16 -9.21
CA ASP A 117 -3.54 -25.51 -8.79
C ASP A 117 -4.01 -24.74 -7.55
N GLU A 118 -3.11 -24.47 -6.61
CA GLU A 118 -3.39 -23.66 -5.42
C GLU A 118 -3.56 -22.18 -5.79
N ILE A 119 -2.74 -21.67 -6.74
CA ILE A 119 -2.85 -20.31 -7.26
C ILE A 119 -4.17 -20.15 -8.02
N LEU A 120 -4.51 -21.10 -8.90
CA LEU A 120 -5.76 -21.12 -9.64
C LEU A 120 -6.97 -21.10 -8.71
N LYS A 121 -6.99 -21.98 -7.71
CA LYS A 121 -8.08 -22.05 -6.73
C LYS A 121 -8.25 -20.72 -5.99
N ALA A 122 -7.15 -20.07 -5.63
CA ALA A 122 -7.19 -18.76 -4.99
C ALA A 122 -7.74 -17.68 -5.94
N ALA A 123 -7.26 -17.66 -7.19
CA ALA A 123 -7.71 -16.69 -8.18
C ALA A 123 -9.21 -16.80 -8.49
N LEU A 124 -9.72 -18.02 -8.68
CA LEU A 124 -11.16 -18.28 -8.89
C LEU A 124 -11.98 -17.84 -7.68
N SER A 125 -11.51 -18.08 -6.45
CA SER A 125 -12.19 -17.62 -5.24
C SER A 125 -12.27 -16.09 -5.15
N VAL A 126 -11.22 -15.40 -5.58
CA VAL A 126 -11.22 -13.92 -5.66
C VAL A 126 -12.18 -13.44 -6.72
N GLU A 127 -12.16 -14.05 -7.91
CA GLU A 127 -13.07 -13.71 -9.01
C GLU A 127 -14.53 -13.90 -8.63
N ASP A 128 -14.89 -15.03 -8.03
CA ASP A 128 -16.25 -15.35 -7.56
C ASP A 128 -16.74 -14.39 -6.48
N SER A 129 -15.84 -13.81 -5.68
CA SER A 129 -16.19 -12.83 -4.66
C SER A 129 -16.57 -11.46 -5.20
N GLY A 130 -16.29 -11.20 -6.49
CA GLY A 130 -16.48 -9.89 -7.13
C GLY A 130 -15.35 -8.89 -6.88
N ILE A 131 -14.28 -9.25 -6.15
CA ILE A 131 -13.08 -8.41 -6.03
C ILE A 131 -12.44 -8.26 -7.41
N PRO A 132 -12.15 -7.04 -7.89
CA PRO A 132 -11.70 -6.84 -9.26
C PRO A 132 -10.25 -7.23 -9.50
N ARG A 133 -9.42 -7.26 -8.46
CA ARG A 133 -7.96 -7.35 -8.56
C ARG A 133 -7.36 -8.36 -7.59
N ILE A 134 -6.37 -9.13 -8.08
CA ILE A 134 -5.55 -10.02 -7.26
C ILE A 134 -4.09 -9.57 -7.25
N SER A 135 -3.47 -9.59 -6.08
CA SER A 135 -2.03 -9.39 -5.89
C SER A 135 -1.38 -10.75 -5.63
N CYS A 136 -0.44 -11.15 -6.49
CA CYS A 136 0.40 -12.32 -6.30
C CYS A 136 1.74 -11.88 -5.71
N SER A 137 1.94 -12.15 -4.43
CA SER A 137 3.09 -11.69 -3.64
C SER A 137 3.96 -12.86 -3.23
N GLY A 138 5.28 -12.69 -3.22
CA GLY A 138 6.20 -13.77 -2.89
C GLY A 138 7.54 -13.31 -2.32
N ALA A 139 8.23 -14.24 -1.68
CA ALA A 139 9.59 -14.06 -1.21
C ALA A 139 10.59 -14.06 -2.39
N HIS A 140 11.79 -13.55 -2.16
CA HIS A 140 12.82 -13.35 -3.18
C HIS A 140 13.82 -14.52 -3.27
N GLY A 141 14.51 -14.64 -4.40
CA GLY A 141 15.53 -15.64 -4.72
C GLY A 141 15.12 -16.60 -5.83
N TYR A 142 14.06 -16.27 -6.58
CA TYR A 142 13.48 -17.11 -7.63
C TYR A 142 13.54 -16.45 -9.03
N HIS A 143 14.19 -15.31 -9.13
CA HIS A 143 14.37 -14.55 -10.39
C HIS A 143 13.06 -14.23 -11.12
N GLY A 144 11.99 -13.98 -10.35
CA GLY A 144 10.66 -13.67 -10.86
C GLY A 144 9.87 -14.87 -11.40
N GLN A 145 10.42 -16.09 -11.39
CA GLN A 145 9.75 -17.25 -12.00
C GLN A 145 8.39 -17.55 -11.36
N GLN A 146 8.25 -17.34 -10.05
CA GLN A 146 6.96 -17.53 -9.37
C GLN A 146 5.91 -16.51 -9.82
N ALA A 147 6.33 -15.26 -10.01
CA ALA A 147 5.44 -14.21 -10.51
C ALA A 147 4.97 -14.54 -11.94
N VAL A 148 5.87 -15.02 -12.80
CA VAL A 148 5.55 -15.46 -14.17
C VAL A 148 4.57 -16.64 -14.17
N THR A 149 4.80 -17.65 -13.33
CA THR A 149 3.88 -18.78 -13.17
C THR A 149 2.50 -18.29 -12.71
N ALA A 150 2.46 -17.40 -11.73
CA ALA A 150 1.21 -16.82 -11.25
C ALA A 150 0.49 -15.99 -12.33
N ALA A 151 1.24 -15.19 -13.10
CA ALA A 151 0.68 -14.40 -14.18
C ALA A 151 0.02 -15.29 -15.24
N LYS A 152 0.72 -16.33 -15.69
CA LYS A 152 0.16 -17.34 -16.59
C LYS A 152 -1.15 -17.92 -16.05
N VAL A 153 -1.12 -18.46 -14.84
CA VAL A 153 -2.29 -19.12 -14.24
C VAL A 153 -3.47 -18.15 -14.09
N VAL A 154 -3.25 -16.94 -13.60
CA VAL A 154 -4.33 -15.97 -13.39
C VAL A 154 -4.89 -15.46 -14.70
N LYS A 155 -4.04 -15.02 -15.62
CA LYS A 155 -4.49 -14.37 -16.87
C LYS A 155 -5.09 -15.35 -17.88
N GLU A 156 -4.66 -16.62 -17.90
CA GLU A 156 -5.26 -17.65 -18.76
C GLU A 156 -6.62 -18.16 -18.24
N ASN A 157 -6.93 -18.01 -16.95
CA ASN A 157 -8.10 -18.66 -16.34
C ASN A 157 -9.11 -17.71 -15.68
N THR A 158 -8.77 -16.43 -15.56
CA THR A 158 -9.65 -15.41 -14.94
C THR A 158 -9.60 -14.11 -15.73
N SER A 159 -10.51 -13.20 -15.45
CA SER A 159 -10.48 -11.85 -15.98
C SER A 159 -10.10 -10.81 -14.89
N LEU A 160 -9.43 -11.27 -13.84
CA LEU A 160 -8.93 -10.39 -12.78
C LEU A 160 -7.82 -9.46 -13.29
N GLU A 161 -7.81 -8.24 -12.79
CA GLU A 161 -6.59 -7.46 -12.85
C GLU A 161 -5.53 -8.12 -11.97
N LEU A 162 -4.31 -8.23 -12.49
CA LEU A 162 -3.20 -8.87 -11.82
C LEU A 162 -2.14 -7.86 -11.40
N LEU A 163 -1.83 -7.83 -10.12
CA LEU A 163 -0.62 -7.21 -9.58
C LEU A 163 0.35 -8.30 -9.16
N VAL A 164 1.60 -8.23 -9.60
CA VAL A 164 2.68 -9.07 -9.08
C VAL A 164 3.57 -8.27 -8.12
N ASN A 165 3.90 -8.86 -6.97
CA ASN A 165 4.68 -8.20 -5.92
C ASN A 165 5.79 -9.13 -5.41
N VAL A 166 6.91 -9.11 -6.12
CA VAL A 166 8.14 -9.83 -5.78
C VAL A 166 9.37 -8.89 -5.80
N GLY A 167 9.13 -7.60 -5.79
CA GLY A 167 10.14 -6.56 -5.66
C GLY A 167 11.32 -6.73 -6.62
N SER A 168 12.55 -6.67 -6.07
CA SER A 168 13.80 -6.79 -6.82
C SER A 168 14.14 -8.22 -7.26
N ASP A 169 13.27 -9.20 -7.07
CA ASP A 169 13.46 -10.58 -7.56
C ASP A 169 13.26 -10.72 -9.08
N LEU A 170 12.73 -9.68 -9.73
CA LEU A 170 12.52 -9.62 -11.17
C LEU A 170 13.82 -9.36 -11.93
N ASN A 171 13.83 -9.74 -13.18
CA ASN A 171 14.88 -9.43 -14.16
C ASN A 171 14.25 -9.18 -15.53
N THR A 172 15.05 -8.77 -16.52
CA THR A 172 14.57 -8.47 -17.88
C THR A 172 13.75 -9.60 -18.49
N LYS A 173 14.18 -10.87 -18.28
CA LYS A 173 13.46 -12.04 -18.82
C LYS A 173 12.09 -12.16 -18.19
N SER A 174 12.01 -12.18 -16.86
CA SER A 174 10.73 -12.30 -16.13
C SER A 174 9.80 -11.12 -16.40
N LEU A 175 10.32 -9.89 -16.56
CA LEU A 175 9.50 -8.72 -16.91
C LEU A 175 8.91 -8.85 -18.32
N ASN A 176 9.67 -9.31 -19.31
CA ASN A 176 9.15 -9.57 -20.66
C ASN A 176 8.07 -10.67 -20.65
N GLU A 177 8.26 -11.72 -19.85
CA GLU A 177 7.25 -12.79 -19.72
C GLU A 177 5.99 -12.25 -19.01
N LEU A 178 6.11 -11.40 -17.98
CA LEU A 178 4.97 -10.73 -17.33
C LEU A 178 4.21 -9.82 -18.30
N SER A 179 4.92 -9.06 -19.13
CA SER A 179 4.32 -8.25 -20.20
C SER A 179 3.59 -9.13 -21.24
N HIS A 180 4.17 -10.27 -21.61
CA HIS A 180 3.55 -11.23 -22.54
C HIS A 180 2.23 -11.80 -21.99
N TYR A 181 2.14 -12.04 -20.68
CA TYR A 181 0.90 -12.47 -20.02
C TYR A 181 -0.03 -11.32 -19.67
N GLU A 182 0.18 -10.12 -20.20
CA GLU A 182 -0.66 -8.94 -19.95
C GLU A 182 -0.87 -8.64 -18.45
N THR A 183 0.22 -8.74 -17.67
CA THR A 183 0.19 -8.33 -16.25
C THR A 183 -0.14 -6.85 -16.15
N ASP A 184 -1.15 -6.50 -15.36
CA ASP A 184 -1.62 -5.10 -15.28
C ASP A 184 -0.66 -4.23 -14.46
N THR A 185 -0.16 -4.72 -13.35
CA THR A 185 0.70 -3.93 -12.43
C THR A 185 1.88 -4.74 -11.92
N VAL A 186 3.05 -4.15 -11.95
CA VAL A 186 4.26 -4.70 -11.31
C VAL A 186 4.61 -3.85 -10.08
N CYS A 187 4.64 -4.49 -8.93
CA CYS A 187 4.99 -3.84 -7.67
C CYS A 187 6.46 -4.06 -7.31
N CYS A 188 7.20 -2.97 -7.22
CA CYS A 188 8.55 -2.92 -6.68
C CYS A 188 8.65 -1.76 -5.68
N ASN A 189 8.24 -2.01 -4.44
CA ASN A 189 8.30 -0.99 -3.41
C ASN A 189 9.76 -0.61 -3.11
N LEU A 190 10.08 0.68 -3.19
CA LEU A 190 11.39 1.19 -2.75
C LEU A 190 11.48 1.19 -1.21
N GLU A 191 10.33 1.30 -0.53
CA GLU A 191 10.16 1.33 0.93
C GLU A 191 10.78 2.57 1.59
N THR A 192 12.03 2.87 1.26
CA THR A 192 12.72 4.13 1.55
C THR A 192 13.77 4.40 0.48
N VAL A 193 13.97 5.67 0.14
CA VAL A 193 15.08 6.12 -0.72
C VAL A 193 16.27 6.65 0.08
N ASN A 194 16.19 6.63 1.41
CA ASN A 194 17.34 6.87 2.27
C ASN A 194 18.24 5.63 2.24
N GLU A 195 19.36 5.75 1.51
CA GLU A 195 20.27 4.63 1.27
C GLU A 195 20.87 4.06 2.56
N SER A 196 21.13 4.89 3.57
CA SER A 196 21.65 4.44 4.86
C SER A 196 20.65 3.54 5.58
N ILE A 197 19.38 3.95 5.64
CA ILE A 197 18.30 3.17 6.25
C ILE A 197 18.05 1.89 5.43
N PHE A 198 18.01 2.00 4.10
CA PHE A 198 17.81 0.84 3.24
C PHE A 198 18.89 -0.23 3.45
N ASN A 199 20.17 0.17 3.38
CA ASN A 199 21.31 -0.75 3.53
C ASN A 199 21.37 -1.37 4.92
N GLU A 200 21.01 -0.62 5.96
CA GLU A 200 20.91 -1.15 7.30
C GLU A 200 19.83 -2.23 7.44
N LEU A 201 18.65 -1.99 6.90
CA LEU A 201 17.46 -2.85 7.08
C LEU A 201 17.40 -4.01 6.10
N LYS A 202 17.99 -3.85 4.92
CA LYS A 202 17.99 -4.83 3.82
C LYS A 202 19.40 -5.18 3.35
N PRO A 203 20.26 -5.71 4.23
CA PRO A 203 21.69 -5.89 3.94
C PRO A 203 21.97 -6.89 2.79
N GLY A 204 21.01 -7.70 2.39
CA GLY A 204 21.10 -8.63 1.25
C GLY A 204 20.57 -8.09 -0.06
N GLU A 205 20.10 -6.84 -0.08
CA GLU A 205 19.57 -6.19 -1.28
C GLU A 205 20.28 -4.84 -1.50
N LYS A 206 20.15 -4.29 -2.72
CA LYS A 206 20.63 -2.94 -3.03
C LYS A 206 19.46 -2.08 -3.49
N LEU A 207 19.37 -0.86 -2.99
CA LEU A 207 18.36 0.09 -3.42
C LEU A 207 18.38 0.32 -4.94
N LYS A 208 19.61 0.40 -5.51
CA LYS A 208 19.80 0.55 -6.95
C LYS A 208 19.15 -0.55 -7.78
N ASP A 209 19.16 -1.80 -7.30
CA ASP A 209 18.55 -2.92 -8.04
C ASP A 209 17.01 -2.75 -8.09
N ARG A 210 16.40 -2.25 -7.02
CA ARG A 210 14.96 -1.92 -7.00
C ARG A 210 14.63 -0.76 -7.93
N ILE A 211 15.47 0.28 -7.95
CA ILE A 211 15.31 1.43 -8.85
C ILE A 211 15.38 0.95 -10.30
N ASN A 212 16.37 0.12 -10.65
CA ASN A 212 16.50 -0.44 -12.00
C ASN A 212 15.25 -1.26 -12.42
N ILE A 213 14.63 -2.02 -11.49
CA ILE A 213 13.37 -2.71 -11.79
C ILE A 213 12.25 -1.70 -12.07
N CYS A 214 12.11 -0.64 -11.26
CA CYS A 214 11.10 0.39 -11.51
C CYS A 214 11.29 1.08 -12.86
N GLU A 215 12.54 1.33 -13.27
CA GLU A 215 12.88 1.89 -14.59
C GLU A 215 12.49 0.93 -15.73
N MET A 216 12.86 -0.35 -15.64
CA MET A 216 12.49 -1.37 -16.62
C MET A 216 10.98 -1.57 -16.75
N VAL A 217 10.24 -1.50 -15.64
CA VAL A 217 8.76 -1.55 -15.66
C VAL A 217 8.20 -0.39 -16.46
N SER A 218 8.75 0.83 -16.26
CA SER A 218 8.33 2.02 -17.01
C SER A 218 8.68 1.94 -18.50
N GLU A 219 9.83 1.34 -18.84
CA GLU A 219 10.24 1.13 -20.24
C GLU A 219 9.35 0.12 -20.99
N LEU A 220 8.72 -0.81 -20.27
CA LEU A 220 7.79 -1.80 -20.84
C LEU A 220 6.32 -1.34 -20.83
N ASP A 221 6.03 -0.09 -20.48
CA ASP A 221 4.68 0.47 -20.35
C ASP A 221 3.76 -0.34 -19.41
N LEU A 222 4.35 -1.10 -18.46
CA LEU A 222 3.60 -1.76 -17.39
C LEU A 222 3.32 -0.76 -16.29
N GLU A 223 2.14 -0.82 -15.67
CA GLU A 223 1.84 0.03 -14.51
C GLU A 223 2.79 -0.31 -13.35
N LEU A 224 3.47 0.70 -12.83
CA LEU A 224 4.34 0.59 -11.66
C LEU A 224 3.57 0.86 -10.38
N SER A 225 3.65 -0.06 -9.41
CA SER A 225 3.29 0.18 -8.02
C SER A 225 4.58 0.28 -7.19
N SER A 226 4.82 1.45 -6.59
CA SER A 226 6.00 1.64 -5.72
C SER A 226 5.68 2.61 -4.60
N GLY A 227 5.95 2.19 -3.36
CA GLY A 227 5.53 2.94 -2.18
C GLY A 227 6.50 2.89 -1.02
N LEU A 228 6.00 3.42 0.10
CA LEU A 228 6.75 3.67 1.33
C LEU A 228 6.38 2.66 2.41
N LEU A 229 7.41 2.20 3.14
CA LEU A 229 7.23 1.58 4.45
C LEU A 229 7.72 2.57 5.51
N ILE A 230 6.82 3.06 6.34
CA ILE A 230 7.08 4.12 7.31
C ILE A 230 7.13 3.60 8.74
N GLY A 231 7.87 4.31 9.61
CA GLY A 231 8.10 3.90 11.00
C GLY A 231 9.37 3.06 11.17
N LEU A 232 10.31 3.16 10.23
CA LEU A 232 11.59 2.46 10.23
C LEU A 232 12.75 3.32 10.80
N GLY A 233 12.45 4.53 11.27
CA GLY A 233 13.44 5.51 11.75
C GLY A 233 13.74 6.62 10.74
N GLU A 234 13.02 6.67 9.63
CA GLU A 234 13.09 7.74 8.64
C GLU A 234 12.50 9.06 9.18
N SER A 235 13.03 10.18 8.70
CA SER A 235 12.53 11.52 8.97
C SER A 235 11.38 11.90 8.02
N TYR A 236 10.67 12.99 8.33
CA TYR A 236 9.70 13.57 7.40
C TYR A 236 10.36 14.06 6.10
N GLU A 237 11.61 14.52 6.18
CA GLU A 237 12.37 14.90 4.99
C GLU A 237 12.64 13.68 4.09
N ASP A 238 12.96 12.53 4.68
CA ASP A 238 13.13 11.27 3.93
C ASP A 238 11.82 10.88 3.21
N ARG A 239 10.66 10.99 3.88
CA ARG A 239 9.35 10.73 3.24
C ARG A 239 9.08 11.69 2.09
N VAL A 240 9.32 12.99 2.28
CA VAL A 240 9.17 14.00 1.22
C VAL A 240 10.12 13.71 0.05
N ASN A 241 11.38 13.41 0.33
CA ASN A 241 12.34 13.05 -0.70
C ASN A 241 11.91 11.80 -1.46
N HIS A 242 11.38 10.79 -0.79
CA HIS A 242 10.86 9.58 -1.41
C HIS A 242 9.67 9.90 -2.34
N LEU A 243 8.68 10.66 -1.86
CA LEU A 243 7.54 11.06 -2.69
C LEU A 243 8.02 11.83 -3.94
N PHE A 244 8.96 12.75 -3.81
CA PHE A 244 9.51 13.45 -4.99
C PHE A 244 10.32 12.53 -5.91
N PHE A 245 11.03 11.55 -5.35
CA PHE A 245 11.79 10.57 -6.13
C PHE A 245 10.89 9.72 -7.04
N LEU A 246 9.70 9.36 -6.56
CA LEU A 246 8.75 8.56 -7.36
C LEU A 246 8.28 9.26 -8.64
N LYS A 247 8.33 10.59 -8.72
CA LYS A 247 7.90 11.38 -9.91
C LYS A 247 8.70 11.07 -11.17
N GLN A 248 9.88 10.46 -11.06
CA GLN A 248 10.70 10.12 -12.23
C GLN A 248 10.16 8.94 -13.04
N PHE A 249 9.32 8.10 -12.43
CA PHE A 249 8.78 6.92 -13.09
C PHE A 249 7.49 7.27 -13.84
N SER A 250 7.54 7.24 -15.17
CA SER A 250 6.42 7.65 -16.04
C SER A 250 5.20 6.73 -15.94
N SER A 251 5.39 5.46 -15.59
CA SER A 251 4.32 4.47 -15.44
C SER A 251 3.81 4.30 -14.01
N LEU A 252 4.21 5.20 -13.09
CA LEU A 252 3.72 5.13 -11.71
C LEU A 252 2.20 5.30 -11.66
N GLY A 253 1.49 4.24 -11.33
CA GLY A 253 0.02 4.21 -11.21
C GLY A 253 -0.47 3.96 -9.79
N GLU A 254 0.42 3.51 -8.88
CA GLU A 254 0.03 3.16 -7.53
C GLU A 254 1.13 3.43 -6.51
N ILE A 255 0.75 4.02 -5.37
CA ILE A 255 1.66 4.27 -4.23
C ILE A 255 1.10 3.57 -2.99
N PRO A 256 1.61 2.39 -2.61
CA PRO A 256 1.32 1.78 -1.33
C PRO A 256 1.94 2.55 -0.15
N ILE A 257 1.12 2.86 0.86
CA ILE A 257 1.60 3.41 2.14
C ILE A 257 1.42 2.35 3.20
N MET A 258 2.54 1.83 3.69
CA MET A 258 2.61 0.74 4.64
C MET A 258 3.18 1.23 5.97
N GLY A 259 2.48 1.00 7.08
CA GLY A 259 3.04 1.21 8.42
C GLY A 259 3.82 -0.03 8.87
N PHE A 260 5.00 0.20 9.44
CA PHE A 260 5.78 -0.89 10.01
C PHE A 260 5.02 -1.56 11.17
N ASN A 261 4.95 -2.88 11.13
CA ASN A 261 4.53 -3.73 12.24
C ASN A 261 5.63 -4.76 12.53
N PRO A 262 6.05 -4.94 13.80
CA PRO A 262 7.09 -5.88 14.14
C PRO A 262 6.62 -7.32 13.97
N TYR A 263 7.46 -8.13 13.33
CA TYR A 263 7.25 -9.57 13.23
C TYR A 263 8.13 -10.31 14.23
N GLN A 264 7.59 -11.37 14.85
CA GLN A 264 8.38 -12.26 15.71
C GLN A 264 9.52 -12.89 14.90
N ASP A 265 10.58 -13.30 15.60
CA ASP A 265 11.76 -13.93 14.99
C ASP A 265 12.49 -13.07 13.93
N THR A 266 12.30 -11.76 13.97
CA THR A 266 13.08 -10.79 13.20
C THR A 266 13.93 -9.91 14.11
N PRO A 267 15.06 -9.35 13.62
CA PRO A 267 15.85 -8.42 14.41
C PRO A 267 15.09 -7.19 14.94
N MET A 268 14.01 -6.79 14.26
CA MET A 268 13.16 -5.66 14.65
C MET A 268 11.89 -6.06 15.43
N ALA A 269 11.82 -7.27 15.98
CA ALA A 269 10.67 -7.75 16.75
C ALA A 269 10.27 -6.85 17.93
N ASN A 270 11.24 -6.15 18.51
CA ASN A 270 11.03 -5.23 19.63
C ASN A 270 10.98 -3.75 19.23
N HIS A 271 11.07 -3.44 17.93
CA HIS A 271 10.91 -2.08 17.45
C HIS A 271 9.43 -1.67 17.56
N PRO A 272 9.12 -0.43 17.99
CA PRO A 272 7.72 -0.01 18.09
C PRO A 272 7.04 -0.01 16.70
N PRO A 273 5.75 -0.39 16.63
CA PRO A 273 4.99 -0.29 15.39
C PRO A 273 4.80 1.18 14.99
N CYS A 274 4.63 1.41 13.70
CA CYS A 274 4.24 2.72 13.20
C CYS A 274 2.88 3.14 13.78
N SER A 275 2.77 4.36 14.28
CA SER A 275 1.49 4.85 14.82
C SER A 275 0.45 5.04 13.72
N LEU A 276 -0.82 4.89 14.07
CA LEU A 276 -1.93 5.15 13.15
C LEU A 276 -1.93 6.61 12.66
N GLU A 277 -1.58 7.57 13.52
CA GLU A 277 -1.49 8.98 13.16
C GLU A 277 -0.46 9.23 12.07
N GLU A 278 0.74 8.64 12.18
CA GLU A 278 1.79 8.74 11.16
C GLU A 278 1.37 8.11 9.82
N GLN A 279 0.65 6.99 9.88
CA GLN A 279 0.12 6.36 8.67
C GLN A 279 -0.93 7.27 8.02
N MET A 280 -1.91 7.76 8.75
CA MET A 280 -2.95 8.67 8.25
C MET A 280 -2.34 9.95 7.65
N LYS A 281 -1.41 10.57 8.36
CA LYS A 281 -0.72 11.79 7.90
C LYS A 281 0.02 11.53 6.58
N THR A 282 0.73 10.42 6.48
CA THR A 282 1.48 10.09 5.25
C THR A 282 0.53 9.78 4.08
N ILE A 283 -0.56 9.04 4.32
CA ILE A 283 -1.60 8.77 3.30
C ILE A 283 -2.17 10.10 2.77
N ALA A 284 -2.58 11.00 3.69
CA ALA A 284 -3.21 12.26 3.31
C ALA A 284 -2.26 13.17 2.52
N ILE A 285 -1.03 13.31 2.95
CA ILE A 285 -0.03 14.14 2.26
C ILE A 285 0.33 13.53 0.90
N THR A 286 0.38 12.19 0.80
CA THR A 286 0.59 11.51 -0.48
C THR A 286 -0.57 11.80 -1.44
N ARG A 287 -1.84 11.72 -1.00
CA ARG A 287 -3.01 12.08 -1.80
C ARG A 287 -2.99 13.55 -2.24
N ILE A 288 -2.62 14.46 -1.35
CA ILE A 288 -2.51 15.89 -1.66
C ILE A 288 -1.47 16.15 -2.76
N MET A 289 -0.39 15.39 -2.79
CA MET A 289 0.67 15.50 -3.79
C MET A 289 0.35 14.74 -5.10
N TYR A 290 -0.30 13.59 -5.00
CA TYR A 290 -0.61 12.68 -6.10
C TYR A 290 -2.12 12.52 -6.24
N GLN A 291 -2.76 13.39 -7.02
CA GLN A 291 -4.21 13.45 -7.12
C GLN A 291 -4.79 12.29 -7.92
N ASP A 292 -4.12 11.93 -9.02
CA ASP A 292 -4.58 10.94 -10.00
C ASP A 292 -3.98 9.54 -9.78
N ILE A 293 -3.02 9.39 -8.85
CA ILE A 293 -2.35 8.13 -8.55
C ILE A 293 -3.13 7.37 -7.47
N ARG A 294 -3.28 6.08 -7.64
CA ARG A 294 -3.94 5.20 -6.66
C ARG A 294 -3.13 5.10 -5.37
N ILE A 295 -3.73 5.50 -4.24
CA ILE A 295 -3.10 5.40 -2.91
C ILE A 295 -3.62 4.14 -2.23
N THR A 296 -2.75 3.16 -2.13
CA THR A 296 -3.07 1.82 -1.60
C THR A 296 -2.68 1.67 -0.15
N VAL A 297 -3.58 1.09 0.63
CA VAL A 297 -3.32 0.76 2.03
C VAL A 297 -3.60 -0.74 2.25
N PRO A 298 -2.56 -1.55 2.54
CA PRO A 298 -2.76 -2.94 2.92
C PRO A 298 -3.42 -3.05 4.30
N THR A 299 -4.50 -3.81 4.39
CA THR A 299 -5.25 -3.98 5.65
C THR A 299 -4.41 -4.53 6.80
N PRO A 300 -3.41 -5.43 6.59
CA PRO A 300 -2.57 -5.91 7.68
C PRO A 300 -1.64 -4.84 8.28
N THR A 301 -1.27 -3.81 7.51
CA THR A 301 -0.31 -2.80 7.98
C THR A 301 -0.98 -1.68 8.77
N ILE A 302 -2.25 -1.39 8.50
CA ILE A 302 -3.02 -0.40 9.25
C ILE A 302 -3.85 -1.04 10.37
N GLY A 303 -4.11 -2.34 10.29
CA GLY A 303 -5.07 -3.05 11.11
C GLY A 303 -6.48 -3.00 10.51
N PRO A 304 -7.18 -4.12 10.36
CA PRO A 304 -8.52 -4.18 9.74
C PRO A 304 -9.52 -3.27 10.46
N GLU A 305 -9.41 -3.13 11.76
CA GLU A 305 -10.22 -2.26 12.61
C GLU A 305 -10.02 -0.76 12.32
N ASN A 306 -8.89 -0.43 11.69
CA ASN A 306 -8.48 0.94 11.39
C ASN A 306 -8.70 1.34 9.92
N VAL A 307 -9.23 0.45 9.08
CA VAL A 307 -9.46 0.69 7.64
C VAL A 307 -10.19 2.02 7.38
N LYS A 308 -11.20 2.37 8.18
CA LYS A 308 -11.92 3.65 8.07
C LYS A 308 -11.00 4.88 8.09
N TYR A 309 -9.92 4.82 8.85
CA TYR A 309 -9.00 5.95 8.98
C TYR A 309 -8.15 6.15 7.74
N SER A 310 -7.78 5.07 7.02
CA SER A 310 -7.11 5.20 5.73
C SER A 310 -8.00 5.88 4.69
N LEU A 311 -9.30 5.58 4.72
CA LEU A 311 -10.29 6.20 3.82
C LEU A 311 -10.53 7.68 4.18
N ILE A 312 -10.57 8.02 5.47
CA ILE A 312 -10.61 9.43 5.93
C ILE A 312 -9.38 10.18 5.44
N ALA A 313 -8.22 9.54 5.41
CA ALA A 313 -6.96 10.12 4.93
C ALA A 313 -6.83 10.15 3.40
N GLY A 314 -7.85 9.73 2.62
CA GLY A 314 -7.86 9.86 1.17
C GLY A 314 -7.31 8.66 0.40
N ALA A 315 -7.14 7.50 1.02
CA ALA A 315 -6.87 6.25 0.31
C ALA A 315 -8.06 5.87 -0.58
N ASP A 316 -7.79 5.25 -1.73
CA ASP A 316 -8.78 4.80 -2.71
C ASP A 316 -8.62 3.34 -3.13
N ASN A 317 -7.60 2.63 -2.60
CA ASN A 317 -7.46 1.19 -2.74
C ASN A 317 -7.12 0.53 -1.40
N LEU A 318 -7.84 -0.53 -1.08
CA LEU A 318 -7.57 -1.38 0.09
C LEU A 318 -7.04 -2.72 -0.39
N ALA A 319 -5.80 -3.02 -0.04
CA ALA A 319 -5.15 -4.26 -0.42
C ALA A 319 -5.20 -5.30 0.71
N THR A 320 -5.00 -6.57 0.33
CA THR A 320 -5.08 -7.72 1.23
C THR A 320 -6.47 -7.83 1.88
N VAL A 321 -7.50 -7.66 1.05
CA VAL A 321 -8.90 -7.93 1.40
C VAL A 321 -9.22 -9.36 1.01
N ILE A 322 -9.58 -10.18 1.99
CA ILE A 322 -9.74 -11.62 1.81
C ILE A 322 -11.22 -11.98 1.75
N PRO A 323 -11.69 -12.65 0.67
CA PRO A 323 -13.06 -13.13 0.58
C PRO A 323 -13.31 -14.29 1.57
N ASP A 324 -14.58 -14.51 1.91
CA ASP A 324 -14.98 -15.70 2.66
C ASP A 324 -14.59 -16.97 1.86
N HIS A 325 -14.20 -18.02 2.58
CA HIS A 325 -13.79 -19.29 1.98
C HIS A 325 -12.51 -19.24 1.12
N TYR A 326 -11.70 -18.20 1.29
CA TYR A 326 -10.43 -18.12 0.61
C TYR A 326 -9.52 -19.29 0.99
N PRO A 327 -8.97 -20.03 0.01
CA PRO A 327 -8.27 -21.29 0.27
C PRO A 327 -6.85 -21.08 0.81
N SER A 328 -6.54 -20.00 1.47
CA SER A 328 -5.20 -19.79 1.96
C SER A 328 -5.10 -19.96 3.45
N ASP A 329 -4.54 -21.07 3.85
CA ASP A 329 -3.74 -21.12 5.05
C ASP A 329 -2.45 -20.33 4.79
N VAL A 330 -2.51 -19.01 4.91
CA VAL A 330 -1.29 -18.19 4.99
C VAL A 330 -0.75 -18.32 6.42
N LYS A 331 -0.54 -19.55 6.85
CA LYS A 331 0.15 -19.85 8.10
C LYS A 331 1.57 -19.35 7.93
N GLY A 332 2.00 -18.48 8.82
CA GLY A 332 3.38 -18.07 8.90
C GLY A 332 3.73 -16.70 8.31
N VAL A 333 2.82 -15.96 7.72
CA VAL A 333 2.95 -14.50 7.67
C VAL A 333 2.14 -13.99 8.85
N GLY A 334 2.82 -13.72 9.96
CA GLY A 334 2.21 -13.52 11.27
C GLY A 334 1.44 -12.25 11.44
N SER A 335 0.59 -11.93 10.49
CA SER A 335 -0.47 -10.98 10.71
C SER A 335 -1.76 -11.75 10.88
N PRO A 336 -2.33 -11.76 12.07
CA PRO A 336 -3.61 -12.40 12.32
C PRO A 336 -4.77 -11.68 11.64
N ALA A 337 -4.54 -10.51 11.03
CA ALA A 337 -5.61 -9.59 10.74
C ALA A 337 -5.57 -9.14 9.29
N TYR A 338 -6.10 -9.97 8.40
CA TYR A 338 -6.52 -9.55 7.07
C TYR A 338 -7.90 -8.90 7.13
N GLY A 339 -8.13 -7.87 6.30
CA GLY A 339 -9.48 -7.33 6.15
C GLY A 339 -10.43 -8.36 5.53
N ASN A 340 -11.44 -8.81 6.27
CA ASN A 340 -12.50 -9.63 5.71
C ASN A 340 -13.35 -8.79 4.73
N LEU A 341 -13.66 -9.34 3.57
CA LEU A 341 -14.39 -8.62 2.51
C LEU A 341 -15.70 -8.01 3.01
N LYS A 342 -16.53 -8.76 3.70
CA LYS A 342 -17.84 -8.28 4.18
C LYS A 342 -17.70 -7.13 5.18
N GLU A 343 -16.71 -7.21 6.06
CA GLU A 343 -16.45 -6.16 7.05
C GLU A 343 -15.89 -4.90 6.40
N VAL A 344 -14.94 -5.05 5.48
CA VAL A 344 -14.37 -3.93 4.72
C VAL A 344 -15.45 -3.22 3.91
N VAL A 345 -16.31 -3.94 3.20
CA VAL A 345 -17.43 -3.37 2.43
C VAL A 345 -18.37 -2.58 3.33
N LYS A 346 -18.77 -3.12 4.49
CA LYS A 346 -19.59 -2.39 5.47
C LYS A 346 -18.95 -1.08 5.93
N VAL A 347 -17.64 -1.09 6.17
CA VAL A 347 -16.91 0.13 6.55
C VAL A 347 -16.97 1.15 5.41
N VAL A 348 -16.66 0.76 4.17
CA VAL A 348 -16.70 1.64 2.99
C VAL A 348 -18.09 2.26 2.82
N GLU A 349 -19.14 1.44 2.83
CA GLU A 349 -20.53 1.88 2.65
C GLU A 349 -21.03 2.78 3.79
N SER A 350 -20.61 2.50 5.04
CA SER A 350 -20.95 3.34 6.21
C SER A 350 -20.40 4.76 6.11
N MET A 351 -19.40 4.99 5.26
CA MET A 351 -18.80 6.29 4.99
C MET A 351 -19.41 6.99 3.77
N GLY A 352 -20.45 6.43 3.15
CA GLY A 352 -21.07 6.95 1.93
C GLY A 352 -20.21 6.75 0.67
N LEU A 353 -19.18 5.91 0.76
CA LEU A 353 -18.34 5.50 -0.36
C LEU A 353 -18.91 4.23 -1.00
N LYS A 354 -18.40 3.87 -2.18
CA LYS A 354 -18.79 2.66 -2.91
C LYS A 354 -17.56 1.78 -3.12
N THR A 355 -17.74 0.48 -3.03
CA THR A 355 -16.71 -0.46 -3.48
C THR A 355 -16.77 -0.62 -4.99
N GLU A 356 -15.60 -0.73 -5.62
CA GLU A 356 -15.50 -1.15 -6.99
C GLU A 356 -15.63 -2.68 -7.04
N TYR A 357 -16.72 -3.14 -7.66
CA TYR A 357 -16.92 -4.55 -7.96
C TYR A 357 -16.68 -4.81 -9.44
N ARG A 358 -16.19 -6.00 -9.72
CA ARG A 358 -16.11 -6.50 -11.07
C ARG A 358 -17.53 -6.63 -11.63
N THR A 359 -17.80 -6.02 -12.75
CA THR A 359 -19.02 -6.31 -13.50
C THR A 359 -18.88 -7.70 -14.09
N ALA A 360 -19.77 -8.62 -13.71
CA ALA A 360 -19.85 -9.92 -14.33
C ALA A 360 -19.91 -9.73 -15.86
N SER A 361 -18.93 -10.29 -16.57
CA SER A 361 -19.00 -10.39 -18.04
C SER A 361 -20.26 -11.21 -18.36
N LYS A 362 -21.20 -10.61 -19.08
CA LYS A 362 -22.39 -11.30 -19.58
C LYS A 362 -22.01 -12.33 -20.62
#